data_56a5b7f2148b5b7c1a5ddfd08cc0f6f8
#
_entry.id   56a5b7f2148b5b7c1a5ddfd08cc0f6f8
#
_cell.length_a   1.000
_cell.length_b   1.000
_cell.length_c   1.000
_cell.angle_alpha   90.00
_cell.angle_beta   90.00
_cell.angle_gamma   90.00
#
_symmetry.space_group_name_H-M   'P 1'
#
loop_
_entity.id
_entity.type
_entity.pdbx_description
1 polymer ?
#
loop_
_entity_poly.entity_id
_entity_poly.type
_entity_poly.pdbx_seq_one_letter_code
_entity_poly.pdbx_strand_id
1 'polypeptide(L)'
;MFEKRNYPVGEMEELLNTSGKQNIDRKLRRYGVGFSSDGRGRRLVYTIESLPDPFKVYAIVKLGIPAQANFMKIRNLYYFLFCAEGFSDNPLIEMERIMDAEGIPMARQTITKWLNYLQHLDYITLSADNIKYYVIRKTSIGREYNEVDAETYKKGWAIYHHWKMIEGSANAYCRMYNTIGGHPYKKPEIVENAILQNEINELIEVINESILENPIS
;
A
#
# COMPACT_ATOMS: atom_id res chain seq x y z
N MET A 1 12.27 17.62 -13.73
CA MET A 1 11.18 17.82 -12.77
C MET A 1 10.53 19.16 -13.04
N PHE A 2 9.22 19.35 -12.76
CA PHE A 2 8.55 20.64 -12.99
C PHE A 2 9.01 21.69 -11.97
N GLU A 3 9.03 22.95 -12.42
CA GLU A 3 9.26 24.12 -11.57
C GLU A 3 8.11 25.10 -11.76
N LYS A 4 7.83 25.95 -10.74
CA LYS A 4 6.81 27.01 -10.85
C LYS A 4 7.36 28.16 -11.71
N ARG A 5 7.19 28.05 -13.02
CA ARG A 5 7.60 29.06 -14.00
C ARG A 5 6.80 28.92 -15.31
N ASN A 6 7.09 29.79 -16.23
CA ASN A 6 6.56 29.75 -17.58
C ASN A 6 7.39 28.83 -18.47
N TYR A 7 6.72 27.99 -19.23
CA TYR A 7 7.30 27.05 -20.19
C TYR A 7 6.74 27.33 -21.58
N PRO A 8 7.58 27.69 -22.56
CA PRO A 8 7.17 27.67 -23.96
C PRO A 8 6.72 26.28 -24.38
N VAL A 9 5.77 26.20 -25.35
CA VAL A 9 5.21 24.90 -25.77
C VAL A 9 6.28 23.88 -26.17
N GLY A 10 7.32 24.30 -26.87
CA GLY A 10 8.42 23.41 -27.31
C GLY A 10 9.15 22.79 -26.13
N GLU A 11 9.48 23.58 -25.11
CA GLU A 11 10.11 23.07 -23.89
C GLU A 11 9.20 22.11 -23.14
N MET A 12 7.89 22.39 -23.08
CA MET A 12 6.91 21.50 -22.46
C MET A 12 6.74 20.19 -23.26
N GLU A 13 6.82 20.24 -24.57
CA GLU A 13 6.79 19.04 -25.44
C GLU A 13 7.98 18.13 -25.19
N GLU A 14 9.19 18.70 -25.05
CA GLU A 14 10.41 17.97 -24.72
C GLU A 14 10.32 17.36 -23.30
N LEU A 15 9.98 18.18 -22.30
CA LEU A 15 9.89 17.75 -20.89
C LEU A 15 8.91 16.59 -20.71
N LEU A 16 7.78 16.63 -21.42
CA LEU A 16 6.74 15.61 -21.34
C LEU A 16 6.90 14.50 -22.36
N ASN A 17 7.87 14.55 -23.25
CA ASN A 17 8.02 13.65 -24.40
C ASN A 17 6.66 13.42 -25.11
N THR A 18 6.02 14.52 -25.54
CA THR A 18 4.72 14.50 -26.19
C THR A 18 4.52 15.75 -27.01
N SER A 19 3.65 15.76 -27.98
CA SER A 19 3.34 16.92 -28.81
C SER A 19 1.85 17.25 -28.84
N GLY A 20 1.57 18.54 -29.05
CA GLY A 20 0.23 19.08 -29.18
C GLY A 20 -0.46 19.37 -27.84
N LYS A 21 -1.16 20.53 -27.82
CA LYS A 21 -1.78 21.09 -26.61
C LYS A 21 -2.63 20.06 -25.82
N GLN A 22 -3.51 19.32 -26.48
CA GLN A 22 -4.40 18.38 -25.80
C GLN A 22 -3.65 17.25 -25.08
N ASN A 23 -2.53 16.78 -25.65
CA ASN A 23 -1.72 15.72 -25.05
C ASN A 23 -0.93 16.26 -23.87
N ILE A 24 -0.38 17.48 -23.99
CA ILE A 24 0.31 18.17 -22.89
C ILE A 24 -0.66 18.38 -21.74
N ASP A 25 -1.82 19.00 -21.99
CA ASP A 25 -2.86 19.24 -20.95
C ASP A 25 -3.26 17.93 -20.25
N ARG A 26 -3.44 16.84 -21.02
CA ARG A 26 -3.78 15.53 -20.48
C ARG A 26 -2.68 14.97 -19.57
N LYS A 27 -1.41 15.09 -19.96
CA LYS A 27 -0.27 14.63 -19.14
C LYS A 27 -0.10 15.47 -17.87
N LEU A 28 -0.17 16.80 -17.97
CA LEU A 28 -0.11 17.67 -16.79
C LEU A 28 -1.21 17.34 -15.78
N ARG A 29 -2.46 17.21 -16.24
CA ARG A 29 -3.58 16.80 -15.37
C ARG A 29 -3.39 15.41 -14.77
N ARG A 30 -2.87 14.47 -15.56
CA ARG A 30 -2.58 13.11 -15.09
C ARG A 30 -1.61 13.10 -13.92
N TYR A 31 -0.57 13.92 -13.98
CA TYR A 31 0.41 14.06 -12.89
C TYR A 31 -0.12 14.91 -11.72
N GLY A 32 -1.18 15.68 -11.92
CA GLY A 32 -1.72 16.57 -10.89
C GLY A 32 -1.02 17.93 -10.82
N VAL A 33 -0.37 18.33 -11.92
CA VAL A 33 0.21 19.67 -12.06
C VAL A 33 -0.91 20.70 -12.20
N GLY A 34 -0.89 21.75 -11.39
CA GLY A 34 -1.74 22.92 -11.60
C GLY A 34 -1.10 23.84 -12.65
N PHE A 35 -1.85 24.18 -13.67
CA PHE A 35 -1.36 25.02 -14.75
C PHE A 35 -2.45 25.85 -15.42
N SER A 36 -2.03 26.96 -16.00
CA SER A 36 -2.79 27.71 -17.00
C SER A 36 -2.01 27.76 -18.33
N SER A 37 -2.67 28.13 -19.41
CA SER A 37 -1.99 28.26 -20.70
C SER A 37 -2.54 29.47 -21.47
N ASP A 38 -1.66 30.24 -22.06
CA ASP A 38 -2.00 31.41 -22.88
C ASP A 38 -1.31 31.35 -24.26
N GLY A 39 -1.91 31.98 -25.25
CA GLY A 39 -1.44 31.98 -26.63
C GLY A 39 -1.92 30.81 -27.48
N ARG A 40 -1.40 30.71 -28.72
CA ARG A 40 -1.75 29.64 -29.68
C ARG A 40 -0.55 29.24 -30.53
N GLY A 41 -0.52 28.00 -30.99
CA GLY A 41 0.54 27.45 -31.82
C GLY A 41 1.91 27.59 -31.15
N ARG A 42 2.91 28.10 -31.88
CA ARG A 42 4.28 28.27 -31.34
C ARG A 42 4.42 29.34 -30.26
N ARG A 43 3.39 30.20 -30.08
CA ARG A 43 3.34 31.23 -29.02
C ARG A 43 2.63 30.75 -27.76
N LEU A 44 2.22 29.50 -27.72
CA LEU A 44 1.58 28.92 -26.54
C LEU A 44 2.60 28.81 -25.41
N VAL A 45 2.22 29.31 -24.24
CA VAL A 45 3.02 29.28 -23.01
C VAL A 45 2.19 28.61 -21.92
N TYR A 46 2.81 27.72 -21.17
CA TYR A 46 2.25 27.09 -19.98
C TYR A 46 2.83 27.75 -18.74
N THR A 47 1.96 28.19 -17.83
CA THR A 47 2.36 28.68 -16.50
C THR A 47 2.08 27.60 -15.49
N ILE A 48 3.10 27.08 -14.82
CA ILE A 48 2.95 26.08 -13.77
C ILE A 48 2.65 26.79 -12.46
N GLU A 49 1.46 26.58 -11.93
CA GLU A 49 0.91 27.23 -10.74
C GLU A 49 1.16 26.41 -9.47
N SER A 50 1.01 25.07 -9.56
CA SER A 50 1.32 24.15 -8.48
C SER A 50 2.08 22.93 -8.98
N LEU A 51 3.02 22.47 -8.17
CA LEU A 51 3.77 21.25 -8.45
C LEU A 51 2.91 20.01 -8.13
N PRO A 52 3.14 18.91 -8.83
CA PRO A 52 2.48 17.65 -8.51
C PRO A 52 3.03 17.07 -7.20
N ASP A 53 2.21 16.29 -6.53
CA ASP A 53 2.66 15.47 -5.40
C ASP A 53 3.79 14.52 -5.84
N PRO A 54 4.96 14.52 -5.18
CA PRO A 54 6.12 13.72 -5.59
C PRO A 54 5.80 12.23 -5.67
N PHE A 55 5.09 11.68 -4.67
CA PHE A 55 4.69 10.27 -4.67
C PHE A 55 3.75 9.94 -5.83
N LYS A 56 2.81 10.82 -6.16
CA LYS A 56 1.89 10.60 -7.28
C LYS A 56 2.64 10.47 -8.61
N VAL A 57 3.62 11.33 -8.85
CA VAL A 57 4.45 11.27 -10.07
C VAL A 57 5.24 9.97 -10.10
N TYR A 58 5.94 9.66 -9.03
CA TYR A 58 6.72 8.43 -8.90
C TYR A 58 5.84 7.19 -9.11
N ALA A 59 4.70 7.14 -8.44
CA ALA A 59 3.77 6.02 -8.53
C ALA A 59 3.24 5.79 -9.96
N ILE A 60 2.98 6.86 -10.72
CA ILE A 60 2.53 6.73 -12.11
C ILE A 60 3.68 6.31 -13.03
N VAL A 61 4.85 6.91 -12.87
CA VAL A 61 5.96 6.78 -13.82
C VAL A 61 6.80 5.53 -13.55
N LYS A 62 7.16 5.31 -12.30
CA LYS A 62 8.05 4.21 -11.88
C LYS A 62 7.27 2.95 -11.50
N LEU A 63 6.23 3.09 -10.68
CA LEU A 63 5.45 1.94 -10.25
C LEU A 63 4.36 1.55 -11.25
N GLY A 64 4.00 2.38 -12.24
CA GLY A 64 2.94 2.09 -13.20
C GLY A 64 1.52 2.12 -12.61
N ILE A 65 1.32 2.76 -11.45
CA ILE A 65 0.02 2.85 -10.80
C ILE A 65 -0.93 3.70 -11.66
N PRO A 66 -2.17 3.24 -11.92
CA PRO A 66 -3.12 3.99 -12.73
C PRO A 66 -3.44 5.37 -12.14
N ALA A 67 -3.51 6.41 -13.00
CA ALA A 67 -3.68 7.80 -12.58
C ALA A 67 -4.97 8.11 -11.77
N GLN A 68 -5.97 7.23 -11.84
CA GLN A 68 -7.23 7.32 -11.08
C GLN A 68 -7.15 6.68 -9.68
N ALA A 69 -6.02 6.09 -9.30
CA ALA A 69 -5.86 5.48 -7.98
C ALA A 69 -5.87 6.54 -6.86
N ASN A 70 -6.25 6.13 -5.66
CA ASN A 70 -6.14 6.99 -4.49
C ASN A 70 -4.68 6.99 -3.97
N PHE A 71 -3.88 7.90 -4.51
CA PHE A 71 -2.44 7.97 -4.22
C PHE A 71 -2.15 8.26 -2.75
N MET A 72 -2.96 9.08 -2.08
CA MET A 72 -2.77 9.38 -0.65
C MET A 72 -2.88 8.10 0.19
N LYS A 73 -3.90 7.27 -0.05
CA LYS A 73 -4.06 6.01 0.67
C LYS A 73 -2.93 5.03 0.38
N ILE A 74 -2.47 4.94 -0.88
CA ILE A 74 -1.37 4.05 -1.28
C ILE A 74 -0.06 4.51 -0.64
N ARG A 75 0.24 5.82 -0.71
CA ARG A 75 1.40 6.43 -0.08
C ARG A 75 1.47 6.10 1.40
N ASN A 76 0.36 6.31 2.10
CA ASN A 76 0.29 6.08 3.54
C ASN A 76 0.46 4.59 3.88
N LEU A 77 -0.15 3.66 3.11
CA LEU A 77 0.09 2.24 3.29
C LEU A 77 1.58 1.88 3.10
N TYR A 78 2.23 2.41 2.07
CA TYR A 78 3.64 2.15 1.81
C TYR A 78 4.55 2.79 2.86
N TYR A 79 4.19 3.98 3.36
CA TYR A 79 4.85 4.58 4.51
C TYR A 79 4.83 3.65 5.72
N PHE A 80 3.66 3.15 6.11
CA PHE A 80 3.56 2.20 7.23
C PHE A 80 4.35 0.93 6.97
N LEU A 81 4.31 0.42 5.75
CA LEU A 81 4.99 -0.83 5.39
C LEU A 81 6.51 -0.73 5.52
N PHE A 82 7.11 0.37 5.06
CA PHE A 82 8.55 0.53 4.96
C PHE A 82 9.18 1.38 6.08
N CYS A 83 8.40 2.22 6.76
CA CYS A 83 8.92 3.19 7.74
C CYS A 83 8.41 2.97 9.16
N ALA A 84 7.26 2.29 9.36
CA ALA A 84 6.70 2.05 10.67
C ALA A 84 7.14 0.68 11.21
N GLU A 85 7.89 0.70 12.31
CA GLU A 85 8.39 -0.51 12.96
C GLU A 85 7.26 -1.49 13.31
N GLY A 86 7.43 -2.75 12.95
CA GLY A 86 6.50 -3.82 13.27
C GLY A 86 5.18 -3.81 12.49
N PHE A 87 4.90 -2.81 11.64
CA PHE A 87 3.65 -2.81 10.87
C PHE A 87 3.54 -4.02 9.93
N SER A 88 4.63 -4.33 9.22
CA SER A 88 4.70 -5.48 8.31
C SER A 88 4.53 -6.83 9.02
N ASP A 89 4.79 -6.89 10.33
CA ASP A 89 4.65 -8.10 11.14
C ASP A 89 3.19 -8.42 11.50
N ASN A 90 2.31 -7.43 11.44
CA ASN A 90 0.93 -7.60 11.84
C ASN A 90 0.08 -8.40 10.85
N PRO A 91 -0.89 -9.20 11.32
CA PRO A 91 -1.94 -9.77 10.47
C PRO A 91 -2.72 -8.67 9.72
N LEU A 92 -3.23 -8.98 8.51
CA LEU A 92 -3.95 -8.01 7.66
C LEU A 92 -5.10 -7.30 8.37
N ILE A 93 -5.79 -7.98 9.29
CA ILE A 93 -6.88 -7.37 10.05
C ILE A 93 -6.36 -6.36 11.09
N GLU A 94 -5.15 -6.56 11.61
CA GLU A 94 -4.51 -5.62 12.51
C GLU A 94 -3.91 -4.44 11.73
N MET A 95 -3.34 -4.69 10.55
CA MET A 95 -2.96 -3.62 9.62
C MET A 95 -4.15 -2.71 9.27
N GLU A 96 -5.33 -3.31 8.97
CA GLU A 96 -6.59 -2.56 8.74
C GLU A 96 -6.93 -1.68 9.95
N ARG A 97 -6.84 -2.24 11.18
CA ARG A 97 -7.15 -1.53 12.41
C ARG A 97 -6.17 -0.39 12.71
N ILE A 98 -4.87 -0.61 12.47
CA ILE A 98 -3.83 0.43 12.64
C ILE A 98 -4.09 1.56 11.65
N MET A 99 -4.31 1.27 10.38
CA MET A 99 -4.62 2.27 9.35
C MET A 99 -5.89 3.05 9.68
N ASP A 100 -6.92 2.40 10.21
CA ASP A 100 -8.17 3.06 10.63
C ASP A 100 -7.94 3.98 11.83
N ALA A 101 -7.17 3.53 12.83
CA ALA A 101 -6.81 4.33 14.01
C ALA A 101 -5.99 5.57 13.66
N GLU A 102 -5.20 5.51 12.59
CA GLU A 102 -4.42 6.64 12.05
C GLU A 102 -5.24 7.54 11.10
N GLY A 103 -6.55 7.37 11.04
CA GLY A 103 -7.43 8.19 10.19
C GLY A 103 -7.38 7.86 8.69
N ILE A 104 -6.80 6.73 8.32
CA ILE A 104 -6.62 6.30 6.92
C ILE A 104 -7.36 4.97 6.68
N PRO A 105 -8.68 4.95 6.74
CA PRO A 105 -9.43 3.70 6.62
C PRO A 105 -9.16 3.01 5.28
N MET A 106 -8.65 1.77 5.34
CA MET A 106 -8.35 0.95 4.18
C MET A 106 -8.76 -0.49 4.44
N ALA A 107 -9.72 -1.00 3.67
CA ALA A 107 -10.18 -2.37 3.81
C ALA A 107 -9.06 -3.39 3.47
N ARG A 108 -9.05 -4.53 4.17
CA ARG A 108 -8.08 -5.62 4.00
C ARG A 108 -7.87 -6.05 2.55
N GLN A 109 -8.94 -6.11 1.76
CA GLN A 109 -8.84 -6.43 0.33
C GLN A 109 -8.01 -5.40 -0.45
N THR A 110 -8.11 -4.12 -0.07
CA THR A 110 -7.32 -3.04 -0.68
C THR A 110 -5.87 -3.12 -0.22
N ILE A 111 -5.60 -3.39 1.06
CA ILE A 111 -4.26 -3.64 1.58
C ILE A 111 -3.64 -4.81 0.82
N THR A 112 -4.32 -5.95 0.76
CA THR A 112 -3.85 -7.15 0.02
C THR A 112 -3.55 -6.83 -1.44
N LYS A 113 -4.43 -6.06 -2.11
CA LYS A 113 -4.22 -5.65 -3.50
C LYS A 113 -2.89 -4.92 -3.68
N TRP A 114 -2.58 -3.96 -2.80
CA TRP A 114 -1.37 -3.15 -2.93
C TRP A 114 -0.11 -3.86 -2.45
N LEU A 115 -0.20 -4.80 -1.50
CA LEU A 115 0.90 -5.70 -1.16
C LEU A 115 1.24 -6.62 -2.34
N ASN A 116 0.22 -7.25 -2.97
CA ASN A 116 0.42 -8.06 -4.16
C ASN A 116 0.99 -7.26 -5.33
N TYR A 117 0.65 -5.97 -5.42
CA TYR A 117 1.20 -5.08 -6.43
C TYR A 117 2.70 -4.85 -6.22
N LEU A 118 3.14 -4.56 -4.98
CA LEU A 118 4.57 -4.45 -4.65
C LEU A 118 5.30 -5.77 -4.86
N GLN A 119 4.67 -6.90 -4.54
CA GLN A 119 5.24 -8.22 -4.81
C GLN A 119 5.41 -8.47 -6.32
N HIS A 120 4.44 -8.05 -7.14
CA HIS A 120 4.55 -8.16 -8.61
C HIS A 120 5.67 -7.29 -9.19
N LEU A 121 6.01 -6.19 -8.54
CA LEU A 121 7.14 -5.32 -8.88
C LEU A 121 8.45 -5.76 -8.20
N ASP A 122 8.46 -6.89 -7.51
CA ASP A 122 9.59 -7.45 -6.77
C ASP A 122 10.14 -6.56 -5.62
N TYR A 123 9.40 -5.53 -5.17
CA TYR A 123 9.80 -4.70 -4.03
C TYR A 123 9.76 -5.47 -2.71
N ILE A 124 8.79 -6.39 -2.59
CA ILE A 124 8.63 -7.27 -1.43
C ILE A 124 8.41 -8.70 -1.87
N THR A 125 8.75 -9.63 -0.99
CA THR A 125 8.42 -11.06 -1.14
C THR A 125 7.48 -11.46 -0.01
N LEU A 126 6.39 -12.17 -0.36
CA LEU A 126 5.55 -12.85 0.62
C LEU A 126 6.12 -14.26 0.80
N SER A 127 6.95 -14.45 1.80
CA SER A 127 7.68 -15.71 1.99
C SER A 127 6.72 -16.85 2.32
N ALA A 128 6.73 -17.90 1.49
CA ALA A 128 6.02 -19.14 1.77
C ALA A 128 6.76 -20.00 2.83
N ASP A 129 8.05 -19.78 2.98
CA ASP A 129 8.90 -20.55 3.90
C ASP A 129 8.89 -20.00 5.33
N ASN A 130 8.67 -18.67 5.46
CA ASN A 130 8.53 -17.99 6.72
C ASN A 130 7.07 -17.59 6.97
N ILE A 131 6.28 -18.54 7.43
CA ILE A 131 4.90 -18.29 7.82
C ILE A 131 4.84 -18.05 9.32
N LYS A 132 4.35 -16.88 9.71
CA LYS A 132 3.99 -16.58 11.09
C LYS A 132 2.60 -17.14 11.40
N TYR A 133 2.46 -17.81 12.54
CA TYR A 133 1.21 -18.40 13.01
C TYR A 133 0.72 -17.67 14.24
N TYR A 134 -0.58 -17.46 14.32
CA TYR A 134 -1.22 -16.72 15.41
C TYR A 134 -2.45 -17.46 15.93
N VAL A 135 -2.78 -17.20 17.19
CA VAL A 135 -4.09 -17.48 17.76
C VAL A 135 -4.78 -16.16 18.04
N ILE A 136 -5.93 -15.93 17.41
CA ILE A 136 -6.72 -14.72 17.56
C ILE A 136 -7.77 -14.93 18.64
N ARG A 137 -7.69 -14.17 19.72
CA ARG A 137 -8.66 -14.17 20.83
C ARG A 137 -9.54 -12.92 20.77
N LYS A 138 -10.83 -13.07 20.97
CA LYS A 138 -11.72 -11.94 21.23
C LYS A 138 -11.60 -11.54 22.70
N THR A 139 -11.40 -10.24 22.95
CA THR A 139 -11.39 -9.62 24.28
C THR A 139 -12.51 -8.59 24.38
N SER A 140 -12.74 -8.05 25.56
CA SER A 140 -13.74 -6.98 25.79
C SER A 140 -13.41 -5.68 25.04
N ILE A 141 -12.14 -5.46 24.72
CA ILE A 141 -11.61 -4.25 24.06
C ILE A 141 -11.23 -4.48 22.59
N GLY A 142 -11.46 -5.68 22.02
CA GLY A 142 -11.14 -5.97 20.62
C GLY A 142 -10.65 -7.39 20.38
N ARG A 143 -9.57 -7.51 19.58
CA ARG A 143 -8.94 -8.79 19.27
C ARG A 143 -7.48 -8.75 19.66
N GLU A 144 -7.02 -9.83 20.24
CA GLU A 144 -5.62 -10.05 20.64
C GLU A 144 -5.01 -11.09 19.70
N TYR A 145 -3.80 -10.83 19.21
CA TYR A 145 -3.07 -11.71 18.29
C TYR A 145 -1.85 -12.25 19.01
N ASN A 146 -1.89 -13.50 19.36
CA ASN A 146 -0.77 -14.18 20.04
C ASN A 146 -0.03 -15.03 19.02
N GLU A 147 1.23 -14.74 18.77
CA GLU A 147 2.07 -15.58 17.94
C GLU A 147 2.25 -16.96 18.58
N VAL A 148 2.15 -18.01 17.78
CA VAL A 148 2.25 -19.41 18.20
C VAL A 148 3.10 -20.20 17.21
N ASP A 149 3.51 -21.39 17.60
CA ASP A 149 4.21 -22.31 16.70
C ASP A 149 3.29 -22.96 15.67
N ALA A 150 3.88 -23.56 14.65
CA ALA A 150 3.16 -24.26 13.57
C ALA A 150 2.39 -25.48 14.11
N GLU A 151 2.83 -26.08 15.19
CA GLU A 151 2.18 -27.26 15.81
C GLU A 151 0.85 -26.84 16.46
N THR A 152 0.84 -25.78 17.23
CA THR A 152 -0.38 -25.21 17.84
C THR A 152 -1.40 -24.80 16.76
N TYR A 153 -0.95 -24.17 15.67
CA TYR A 153 -1.81 -23.84 14.53
C TYR A 153 -2.43 -25.09 13.88
N LYS A 154 -1.61 -26.11 13.59
CA LYS A 154 -2.06 -27.38 13.00
C LYS A 154 -3.02 -28.12 13.92
N LYS A 155 -2.72 -28.17 15.23
CA LYS A 155 -3.59 -28.76 16.26
C LYS A 155 -4.97 -28.11 16.28
N GLY A 156 -5.04 -26.78 16.20
CA GLY A 156 -6.32 -26.08 16.15
C GLY A 156 -7.19 -26.52 14.97
N TRP A 157 -6.62 -26.56 13.77
CA TRP A 157 -7.35 -27.00 12.59
C TRP A 157 -7.68 -28.49 12.61
N ALA A 158 -6.81 -29.36 13.14
CA ALA A 158 -7.10 -30.79 13.30
C ALA A 158 -8.31 -31.03 14.22
N ILE A 159 -8.40 -30.30 15.35
CA ILE A 159 -9.55 -30.36 16.25
C ILE A 159 -10.81 -29.88 15.52
N TYR A 160 -10.74 -28.74 14.81
CA TYR A 160 -11.90 -28.23 14.07
C TYR A 160 -12.42 -29.24 13.04
N HIS A 161 -11.55 -29.79 12.19
CA HIS A 161 -11.94 -30.74 11.16
C HIS A 161 -12.49 -32.04 11.72
N HIS A 162 -11.89 -32.58 12.79
CA HIS A 162 -12.37 -33.78 13.45
C HIS A 162 -13.82 -33.58 13.96
N TRP A 163 -14.07 -32.53 14.77
CA TRP A 163 -15.36 -32.30 15.38
C TRP A 163 -16.43 -31.76 14.44
N LYS A 164 -16.03 -31.09 13.35
CA LYS A 164 -16.95 -30.62 12.32
C LYS A 164 -17.77 -31.74 11.72
N MET A 165 -17.16 -32.91 11.51
CA MET A 165 -17.83 -34.10 10.96
C MET A 165 -18.79 -34.76 11.98
N ILE A 166 -18.57 -34.56 13.27
CA ILE A 166 -19.36 -35.22 14.38
C ILE A 166 -20.45 -34.31 14.90
N GLU A 167 -20.12 -33.04 15.18
CA GLU A 167 -21.00 -32.10 15.91
C GLU A 167 -21.38 -30.87 15.11
N GLY A 168 -20.91 -30.75 13.86
CA GLY A 168 -21.12 -29.57 13.02
C GLY A 168 -20.16 -28.42 13.30
N SER A 169 -20.19 -27.41 12.41
CA SER A 169 -19.16 -26.33 12.37
C SER A 169 -19.15 -25.47 13.64
N ALA A 170 -20.30 -25.17 14.24
CA ALA A 170 -20.35 -24.28 15.40
C ALA A 170 -19.71 -24.91 16.64
N ASN A 171 -20.05 -26.17 16.93
CA ASN A 171 -19.49 -26.89 18.08
C ASN A 171 -18.00 -27.20 17.87
N ALA A 172 -17.61 -27.59 16.66
CA ALA A 172 -16.20 -27.77 16.29
C ALA A 172 -15.38 -26.51 16.53
N TYR A 173 -15.92 -25.36 16.14
CA TYR A 173 -15.26 -24.07 16.36
C TYR A 173 -15.11 -23.77 17.86
N CYS A 174 -16.15 -24.00 18.69
CA CYS A 174 -16.06 -23.82 20.14
C CYS A 174 -14.99 -24.71 20.77
N ARG A 175 -14.95 -26.00 20.37
CA ARG A 175 -13.92 -26.93 20.87
C ARG A 175 -12.51 -26.51 20.50
N MET A 176 -12.29 -26.15 19.24
CA MET A 176 -11.02 -25.63 18.78
C MET A 176 -10.64 -24.38 19.58
N TYR A 177 -11.54 -23.40 19.64
CA TYR A 177 -11.32 -22.12 20.32
C TYR A 177 -10.94 -22.32 21.79
N ASN A 178 -11.65 -23.19 22.50
CA ASN A 178 -11.40 -23.49 23.93
C ASN A 178 -10.07 -24.23 24.15
N THR A 179 -9.65 -25.06 23.17
CA THR A 179 -8.44 -25.88 23.31
C THR A 179 -7.17 -25.10 23.07
N ILE A 180 -7.15 -24.24 22.03
CA ILE A 180 -5.94 -23.45 21.68
C ILE A 180 -6.06 -21.98 22.12
N GLY A 181 -7.16 -21.60 22.75
CA GLY A 181 -7.36 -20.25 23.30
C GLY A 181 -7.79 -19.21 22.28
N GLY A 182 -8.25 -19.59 21.08
CA GLY A 182 -8.69 -18.65 20.05
C GLY A 182 -8.85 -19.28 18.67
N HIS A 183 -8.85 -18.43 17.62
CA HIS A 183 -8.95 -18.84 16.22
C HIS A 183 -7.55 -18.92 15.59
N PRO A 184 -7.15 -20.06 14.98
CA PRO A 184 -5.84 -20.16 14.33
C PRO A 184 -5.80 -19.34 13.04
N TYR A 185 -4.75 -18.57 12.88
CA TYR A 185 -4.51 -17.71 11.71
C TYR A 185 -3.05 -17.85 11.26
N LYS A 186 -2.80 -17.77 9.97
CA LYS A 186 -1.45 -17.77 9.42
C LYS A 186 -1.24 -16.58 8.49
N LYS A 187 -0.03 -16.04 8.45
CA LYS A 187 0.37 -14.96 7.57
C LYS A 187 1.77 -15.26 7.03
N PRO A 188 1.98 -15.15 5.70
CA PRO A 188 3.33 -15.12 5.16
C PRO A 188 4.07 -13.88 5.67
N GLU A 189 5.35 -14.01 5.96
CA GLU A 189 6.21 -12.89 6.29
C GLU A 189 6.39 -11.99 5.07
N ILE A 190 6.36 -10.67 5.30
CA ILE A 190 6.66 -9.67 4.27
C ILE A 190 8.14 -9.34 4.41
N VAL A 191 8.92 -9.64 3.37
CA VAL A 191 10.36 -9.39 3.35
C VAL A 191 10.66 -8.43 2.20
N GLU A 192 11.41 -7.36 2.49
CA GLU A 192 11.92 -6.45 1.48
C GLU A 192 12.94 -7.16 0.58
N ASN A 193 12.91 -6.85 -0.71
CA ASN A 193 13.86 -7.43 -1.65
C ASN A 193 15.20 -6.69 -1.56
N ALA A 194 16.19 -7.32 -0.97
CA ALA A 194 17.53 -6.74 -0.81
C ALA A 194 18.22 -6.38 -2.15
N ILE A 195 17.81 -6.98 -3.26
CA ILE A 195 18.35 -6.65 -4.60
C ILE A 195 17.84 -5.28 -5.06
N LEU A 196 16.62 -4.90 -4.68
CA LEU A 196 15.97 -3.62 -5.02
C LEU A 196 16.07 -2.59 -3.88
N GLN A 197 17.04 -2.71 -2.99
CA GLN A 197 17.16 -1.80 -1.84
C GLN A 197 17.31 -0.33 -2.23
N ASN A 198 17.97 -0.04 -3.35
CA ASN A 198 18.12 1.33 -3.85
C ASN A 198 16.77 1.90 -4.31
N GLU A 199 15.97 1.12 -5.02
CA GLU A 199 14.62 1.49 -5.49
C GLU A 199 13.66 1.63 -4.31
N ILE A 200 13.78 0.79 -3.28
CA ILE A 200 13.01 0.90 -2.04
C ILE A 200 13.39 2.19 -1.30
N ASN A 201 14.66 2.51 -1.20
CA ASN A 201 15.12 3.76 -0.58
C ASN A 201 14.63 4.98 -1.36
N GLU A 202 14.70 4.98 -2.71
CA GLU A 202 14.13 6.02 -3.56
C GLU A 202 12.62 6.19 -3.30
N LEU A 203 11.89 5.08 -3.18
CA LEU A 203 10.46 5.10 -2.86
C LEU A 203 10.20 5.73 -1.48
N ILE A 204 10.99 5.36 -0.47
CA ILE A 204 10.89 5.92 0.90
C ILE A 204 11.16 7.42 0.90
N GLU A 205 12.20 7.88 0.20
CA GLU A 205 12.52 9.32 0.07
C GLU A 205 11.34 10.10 -0.53
N VAL A 206 10.79 9.62 -1.64
CA VAL A 206 9.65 10.24 -2.31
C VAL A 206 8.37 10.22 -1.44
N ILE A 207 8.16 9.17 -0.66
CA ILE A 207 7.05 9.11 0.31
C ILE A 207 7.23 10.19 1.38
N ASN A 208 8.43 10.33 1.93
CA ASN A 208 8.73 11.32 2.96
C ASN A 208 8.58 12.75 2.45
N GLU A 209 9.08 13.05 1.24
CA GLU A 209 8.87 14.36 0.59
C GLU A 209 7.37 14.67 0.43
N SER A 210 6.59 13.70 -0.05
CA SER A 210 5.15 13.86 -0.22
C SER A 210 4.41 14.06 1.11
N ILE A 211 4.86 13.43 2.21
CA ILE A 211 4.28 13.60 3.54
C ILE A 211 4.60 14.99 4.11
N LEU A 212 5.80 15.52 3.86
CA LEU A 212 6.16 16.88 4.28
C LEU A 212 5.26 17.94 3.62
N GLU A 213 4.90 17.74 2.34
CA GLU A 213 3.97 18.65 1.64
C GLU A 213 2.50 18.43 2.03
N ASN A 214 2.11 17.19 2.27
CA ASN A 214 0.74 16.77 2.59
C ASN A 214 0.76 15.76 3.75
N PRO A 215 0.78 16.23 5.01
CA PRO A 215 0.88 15.36 6.19
C PRO A 215 -0.20 14.27 6.24
N ILE A 216 0.12 13.19 6.94
CA ILE A 216 -0.84 12.15 7.34
C ILE A 216 -1.76 12.83 8.36
N SER A 217 -3.03 12.99 8.01
CA SER A 217 -4.05 13.68 8.83
C SER A 217 -4.79 12.73 9.72
#